data_4fe975a57a6bc6dfa1f75ee8aff803eb
#
_entry.id   4fe975a57a6bc6dfa1f75ee8aff803eb
#
_cell.length_a   1.000
_cell.length_b   1.000
_cell.length_c   1.000
_cell.angle_alpha   90.00
_cell.angle_beta   90.00
_cell.angle_gamma   90.00
#
_symmetry.space_group_name_H-M   'P 1'
#
loop_
_entity.id
_entity.type
_entity.pdbx_description
1 polymer ?
#
loop_
_entity_poly.entity_id
_entity_poly.type
_entity_poly.pdbx_seq_one_letter_code
_entity_poly.pdbx_strand_id
1 'polypeptide(L)'
;MTNHRSRRGCEECRRRRRKCDELKPTCGHCNAANRSCRYELRLVWSDRKVQHRGLRTTHCRLVQPPPLDSVGQSPAPIPDSLPNGVILPRRYKKLLEYFSGGVLASLSSHPSIHQDLCRGLIPKMLYSPHLLSASLALSAAGLLSRGLSEVEGTSISYVLEHLQSSGLSLLRKALTEQRKDEVMVATCLIWCLADVFAGIQGVPSWRIHLQGIKALLDGHQPDDQLGTGDTAMESAMRHLFLLYRSLQTLPYLQTIEPSGPSVDLGQTLFFDSSSALTRSPKIDGFLGYSEELLDLLQHINSATRNNSDHQFSLNAEADILLGKINGMISRDAKTPPEVSISSTLSPQYSRDFLLCHQIFQQATLIQLYRQLYMMPSASRPIQSAVQAINGMIQNMTQGQPCNTWVAMAMPLFTVGCEAFDGDQKDFILDKVQKLEVCIGSLHVHTIKRALKDVWKIRTDYQDFEGNICASQLLEKLQYNIILF
;
A
#
# COMPACT_ATOMS: atom_id res chain seq x y z
N MET A 1 -35.24 -30.12 28.70
CA MET A 1 -34.38 -28.95 28.95
C MET A 1 -33.04 -29.21 28.27
N THR A 2 -32.79 -28.59 27.12
CA THR A 2 -31.57 -28.77 26.32
C THR A 2 -30.41 -28.03 26.98
N ASN A 3 -29.43 -28.77 27.47
CA ASN A 3 -28.19 -28.22 28.07
C ASN A 3 -27.31 -27.59 26.98
N HIS A 4 -27.52 -26.32 26.67
CA HIS A 4 -26.59 -25.57 25.82
C HIS A 4 -25.30 -25.24 26.60
N ARG A 5 -24.17 -25.71 26.09
CA ARG A 5 -22.82 -25.40 26.61
C ARG A 5 -22.48 -23.93 26.35
N SER A 6 -21.91 -23.26 27.35
CA SER A 6 -21.42 -21.90 27.20
C SER A 6 -20.30 -21.81 26.15
N ARG A 7 -20.43 -20.93 25.14
CA ARG A 7 -19.46 -20.77 24.03
C ARG A 7 -18.25 -19.96 24.43
N ARG A 8 -18.37 -19.09 25.43
CA ARG A 8 -17.33 -18.15 25.90
C ARG A 8 -16.82 -18.45 27.31
N GLY A 9 -17.04 -19.66 27.80
CA GLY A 9 -16.66 -20.06 29.16
C GLY A 9 -15.13 -20.08 29.35
N CYS A 10 -14.66 -19.84 30.60
CA CYS A 10 -13.26 -19.86 30.98
C CYS A 10 -12.60 -21.24 30.75
N GLU A 11 -11.28 -21.29 30.64
CA GLU A 11 -10.52 -22.50 30.36
C GLU A 11 -10.73 -23.58 31.39
N GLU A 12 -10.74 -23.23 32.67
CA GLU A 12 -10.93 -24.19 33.76
C GLU A 12 -12.32 -24.84 33.78
N CYS A 13 -13.38 -24.08 33.52
CA CYS A 13 -14.72 -24.65 33.39
C CYS A 13 -14.85 -25.56 32.15
N ARG A 14 -14.20 -25.20 31.04
CA ARG A 14 -14.16 -26.06 29.84
C ARG A 14 -13.38 -27.35 30.09
N ARG A 15 -12.20 -27.27 30.76
CA ARG A 15 -11.42 -28.46 31.10
C ARG A 15 -12.22 -29.45 31.96
N ARG A 16 -13.05 -28.91 32.88
CA ARG A 16 -13.89 -29.68 33.75
C ARG A 16 -15.27 -30.07 33.17
N ARG A 17 -15.52 -29.68 31.91
CA ARG A 17 -16.78 -29.93 31.22
C ARG A 17 -18.02 -29.39 31.96
N ARG A 18 -17.87 -28.31 32.73
CA ARG A 18 -18.94 -27.61 33.45
C ARG A 18 -19.40 -26.36 32.70
N LYS A 19 -20.66 -25.97 32.83
CA LYS A 19 -21.20 -24.74 32.29
C LYS A 19 -20.58 -23.55 33.05
N CYS A 20 -19.98 -22.62 32.33
CA CYS A 20 -19.43 -21.38 32.87
C CYS A 20 -20.50 -20.30 32.85
N ASP A 21 -20.58 -19.46 33.87
CA ASP A 21 -21.45 -18.29 33.96
C ASP A 21 -20.91 -17.07 33.20
N GLU A 22 -19.68 -17.19 32.69
CA GLU A 22 -18.99 -16.17 31.87
C GLU A 22 -18.77 -14.81 32.55
N LEU A 23 -18.91 -14.71 33.87
CA LEU A 23 -18.61 -13.50 34.64
C LEU A 23 -17.12 -13.19 34.62
N LYS A 24 -16.77 -11.92 34.41
CA LYS A 24 -15.38 -11.42 34.38
C LYS A 24 -15.12 -10.52 35.60
N PRO A 25 -13.91 -10.47 36.17
CA PRO A 25 -12.68 -11.16 35.71
C PRO A 25 -12.61 -12.63 36.08
N THR A 26 -13.40 -13.13 37.04
CA THR A 26 -13.42 -14.52 37.52
C THR A 26 -14.84 -15.04 37.53
N CYS A 27 -15.10 -16.20 36.89
CA CYS A 27 -16.42 -16.81 36.91
C CYS A 27 -16.76 -17.34 38.31
N GLY A 28 -18.06 -17.36 38.66
CA GLY A 28 -18.53 -17.77 39.98
C GLY A 28 -18.06 -19.18 40.37
N HIS A 29 -17.99 -20.12 39.44
CA HIS A 29 -17.48 -21.46 39.72
C HIS A 29 -15.97 -21.53 40.01
N CYS A 30 -15.16 -20.70 39.37
CA CYS A 30 -13.74 -20.62 39.66
C CYS A 30 -13.48 -19.85 40.97
N ASN A 31 -14.25 -18.80 41.20
CA ASN A 31 -14.19 -18.01 42.44
C ASN A 31 -14.56 -18.84 43.66
N ALA A 32 -15.68 -19.54 43.66
CA ALA A 32 -16.13 -20.41 44.74
C ALA A 32 -15.16 -21.57 45.03
N ALA A 33 -14.37 -21.99 44.03
CA ALA A 33 -13.41 -23.07 44.16
C ALA A 33 -11.97 -22.59 44.33
N ASN A 34 -11.74 -21.28 44.54
CA ASN A 34 -10.44 -20.59 44.67
C ASN A 34 -9.44 -21.03 43.58
N ARG A 35 -9.82 -20.96 42.31
CA ARG A 35 -9.05 -21.44 41.18
C ARG A 35 -8.74 -20.33 40.20
N SER A 36 -7.63 -20.48 39.49
CA SER A 36 -7.23 -19.59 38.39
C SER A 36 -8.30 -19.62 37.29
N CYS A 37 -8.88 -18.45 36.96
CA CYS A 37 -9.91 -18.30 35.94
C CYS A 37 -9.34 -17.47 34.79
N ARG A 38 -9.00 -18.14 33.69
CA ARG A 38 -8.52 -17.48 32.47
C ARG A 38 -9.52 -17.63 31.34
N TYR A 39 -9.80 -16.50 30.67
CA TYR A 39 -10.61 -16.44 29.46
C TYR A 39 -9.67 -16.27 28.27
N GLU A 40 -9.12 -17.36 27.77
CA GLU A 40 -8.33 -17.35 26.56
C GLU A 40 -9.24 -17.49 25.35
N LEU A 41 -9.06 -16.61 24.34
CA LEU A 41 -9.63 -16.77 23.02
C LEU A 41 -8.88 -17.91 22.32
N ARG A 42 -9.34 -19.14 22.53
CA ARG A 42 -8.92 -20.27 21.71
C ARG A 42 -9.61 -20.16 20.37
N LEU A 43 -8.89 -19.85 19.33
CA LEU A 43 -9.33 -20.04 17.95
C LEU A 43 -9.43 -21.55 17.70
N VAL A 44 -10.58 -22.16 18.05
CA VAL A 44 -10.85 -23.56 17.76
C VAL A 44 -11.46 -23.61 16.35
N TRP A 45 -10.65 -23.98 15.41
CA TRP A 45 -11.01 -24.23 14.03
C TRP A 45 -11.68 -25.60 13.96
N SER A 46 -13.02 -25.66 14.03
CA SER A 46 -13.75 -26.93 13.90
C SER A 46 -14.27 -27.09 12.48
N ASP A 47 -13.65 -27.97 11.72
CA ASP A 47 -14.21 -28.51 10.47
C ASP A 47 -15.42 -29.42 10.82
N ARG A 48 -16.61 -28.84 10.97
CA ARG A 48 -17.84 -29.63 10.92
C ARG A 48 -18.37 -29.59 9.50
N LYS A 49 -18.27 -30.73 8.81
CA LYS A 49 -18.98 -31.03 7.57
C LYS A 49 -20.47 -30.78 7.80
N VAL A 50 -21.01 -29.69 7.26
CA VAL A 50 -22.44 -29.51 7.08
C VAL A 50 -22.77 -30.07 5.69
N GLN A 51 -23.42 -31.20 5.63
CA GLN A 51 -24.02 -31.72 4.41
C GLN A 51 -25.20 -30.82 4.05
N HIS A 52 -25.06 -29.97 3.06
CA HIS A 52 -26.18 -29.31 2.39
C HIS A 52 -26.50 -30.02 1.07
N ARG A 53 -27.74 -30.50 0.96
CA ARG A 53 -28.36 -30.99 -0.27
C ARG A 53 -28.49 -29.84 -1.29
N GLY A 54 -28.08 -30.16 -2.48
CA GLY A 54 -28.16 -29.52 -3.77
C GLY A 54 -28.93 -28.22 -3.96
N LEU A 55 -28.17 -27.20 -4.37
CA LEU A 55 -28.62 -26.16 -5.30
C LEU A 55 -27.58 -26.04 -6.43
N ARG A 56 -28.06 -26.07 -7.66
CA ARG A 56 -27.24 -25.99 -8.86
C ARG A 56 -26.56 -24.63 -8.92
N THR A 57 -25.25 -24.59 -8.82
CA THR A 57 -24.44 -23.39 -9.03
C THR A 57 -24.15 -23.22 -10.51
N THR A 58 -24.56 -22.09 -11.05
CA THR A 58 -24.12 -21.56 -12.33
C THR A 58 -22.63 -21.27 -12.23
N HIS A 59 -21.82 -21.94 -13.06
CA HIS A 59 -20.37 -21.70 -13.16
C HIS A 59 -20.09 -20.28 -13.67
N CYS A 60 -19.72 -19.37 -12.79
CA CYS A 60 -18.94 -18.21 -13.19
C CYS A 60 -17.49 -18.68 -13.45
N ARG A 61 -17.08 -18.61 -14.70
CA ARG A 61 -15.67 -18.82 -15.09
C ARG A 61 -14.83 -17.76 -14.37
N LEU A 62 -13.97 -18.23 -13.45
CA LEU A 62 -12.83 -17.46 -12.98
C LEU A 62 -12.02 -17.02 -14.20
N VAL A 63 -11.93 -15.71 -14.40
CA VAL A 63 -10.91 -15.14 -15.31
C VAL A 63 -9.59 -15.40 -14.60
N GLN A 64 -8.89 -16.43 -15.03
CA GLN A 64 -7.50 -16.66 -14.62
C GLN A 64 -6.68 -15.46 -15.09
N PRO A 65 -5.78 -14.93 -14.26
CA PRO A 65 -4.77 -14.01 -14.76
C PRO A 65 -4.03 -14.68 -15.92
N PRO A 66 -3.60 -13.92 -16.94
CA PRO A 66 -2.91 -14.48 -18.08
C PRO A 66 -1.71 -15.31 -17.59
N PRO A 67 -1.41 -16.46 -18.22
CA PRO A 67 -0.30 -17.30 -17.81
C PRO A 67 0.99 -16.50 -17.90
N LEU A 68 1.70 -16.41 -16.80
CA LEU A 68 3.09 -15.96 -16.76
C LEU A 68 3.91 -16.99 -17.53
N ASP A 69 4.24 -16.67 -18.79
CA ASP A 69 5.21 -17.47 -19.52
C ASP A 69 6.55 -17.41 -18.78
N SER A 70 6.83 -18.57 -18.22
CA SER A 70 8.10 -19.14 -17.85
C SER A 70 9.31 -18.21 -17.66
N VAL A 71 9.75 -18.06 -16.45
CA VAL A 71 11.06 -18.48 -15.93
C VAL A 71 11.04 -18.29 -14.41
N GLY A 72 11.17 -19.37 -13.67
CA GLY A 72 11.40 -19.27 -12.23
C GLY A 72 10.43 -20.13 -11.43
N GLN A 73 10.99 -21.02 -10.70
CA GLN A 73 10.40 -21.94 -9.75
C GLN A 73 9.10 -21.42 -9.13
N SER A 74 8.02 -22.17 -9.34
CA SER A 74 6.77 -21.95 -8.59
C SER A 74 7.10 -21.76 -7.11
N PRO A 75 6.48 -20.78 -6.43
CA PRO A 75 6.67 -20.62 -5.00
C PRO A 75 6.36 -21.96 -4.32
N ALA A 76 7.19 -22.34 -3.35
CA ALA A 76 7.02 -23.58 -2.63
C ALA A 76 5.59 -23.70 -2.10
N PRO A 77 4.95 -24.89 -2.19
CA PRO A 77 3.58 -25.07 -1.72
C PRO A 77 3.47 -24.66 -0.25
N ILE A 78 2.44 -23.88 0.06
CA ILE A 78 2.18 -23.42 1.44
C ILE A 78 1.92 -24.66 2.31
N PRO A 79 2.65 -24.83 3.43
CA PRO A 79 2.52 -25.99 4.28
C PRO A 79 1.10 -26.12 4.85
N ASP A 80 0.63 -27.34 5.04
CA ASP A 80 -0.68 -27.63 5.61
C ASP A 80 -0.83 -27.20 7.06
N SER A 81 0.27 -27.08 7.78
CA SER A 81 0.33 -26.60 9.15
C SER A 81 1.43 -25.56 9.33
N LEU A 82 1.19 -24.58 10.20
CA LEU A 82 2.22 -23.64 10.63
C LEU A 82 3.30 -24.36 11.46
N PRO A 83 4.52 -23.77 11.59
CA PRO A 83 5.59 -24.34 12.40
C PRO A 83 5.22 -24.63 13.86
N ASN A 84 4.22 -23.92 14.41
CA ASN A 84 3.65 -24.15 15.74
C ASN A 84 2.56 -25.24 15.77
N GLY A 85 2.39 -26.04 14.73
CA GLY A 85 1.41 -27.11 14.61
C GLY A 85 -0.04 -26.63 14.36
N VAL A 86 -0.26 -25.34 14.13
CA VAL A 86 -1.59 -24.80 13.81
C VAL A 86 -1.94 -25.11 12.35
N ILE A 87 -3.03 -25.82 12.13
CA ILE A 87 -3.56 -26.12 10.78
C ILE A 87 -4.28 -24.88 10.27
N LEU A 88 -3.86 -24.35 9.11
CA LEU A 88 -4.54 -23.25 8.43
C LEU A 88 -5.82 -23.74 7.76
N PRO A 89 -6.98 -23.12 8.02
CA PRO A 89 -8.21 -23.38 7.28
C PRO A 89 -8.02 -23.14 5.78
N ARG A 90 -8.70 -23.91 4.92
CA ARG A 90 -8.60 -23.79 3.47
C ARG A 90 -8.79 -22.36 2.97
N ARG A 91 -9.77 -21.61 3.52
CA ARG A 91 -9.99 -20.20 3.16
C ARG A 91 -8.77 -19.32 3.43
N TYR A 92 -8.02 -19.55 4.52
CA TYR A 92 -6.81 -18.79 4.82
C TYR A 92 -5.63 -19.19 3.94
N LYS A 93 -5.54 -20.45 3.54
CA LYS A 93 -4.57 -20.88 2.51
C LYS A 93 -4.83 -20.17 1.20
N LYS A 94 -6.10 -20.11 0.74
CA LYS A 94 -6.48 -19.35 -0.46
C LYS A 94 -6.14 -17.88 -0.37
N LEU A 95 -6.39 -17.24 0.78
CA LEU A 95 -5.99 -15.85 0.99
C LEU A 95 -4.47 -15.69 0.99
N LEU A 96 -3.72 -16.62 1.56
CA LEU A 96 -2.26 -16.58 1.57
C LEU A 96 -1.65 -16.83 0.18
N GLU A 97 -2.24 -17.73 -0.61
CA GLU A 97 -1.91 -17.93 -2.03
C GLU A 97 -2.15 -16.63 -2.81
N TYR A 98 -3.29 -15.98 -2.59
CA TYR A 98 -3.59 -14.69 -3.23
C TYR A 98 -2.68 -13.57 -2.72
N PHE A 99 -2.29 -13.57 -1.44
CA PHE A 99 -1.30 -12.62 -0.91
C PHE A 99 0.02 -12.72 -1.68
N SER A 100 0.57 -13.92 -1.78
CA SER A 100 1.86 -14.14 -2.44
C SER A 100 1.81 -13.90 -3.95
N GLY A 101 0.83 -14.45 -4.65
CA GLY A 101 0.77 -14.41 -6.11
C GLY A 101 0.00 -13.22 -6.70
N GLY A 102 -0.92 -12.64 -5.94
CA GLY A 102 -1.76 -11.52 -6.38
C GLY A 102 -1.34 -10.18 -5.79
N VAL A 103 -1.44 -10.07 -4.45
CA VAL A 103 -1.20 -8.79 -3.76
C VAL A 103 0.25 -8.33 -3.89
N LEU A 104 1.22 -9.17 -3.51
CA LEU A 104 2.63 -8.79 -3.61
C LEU A 104 3.08 -8.55 -5.05
N ALA A 105 2.51 -9.27 -6.02
CA ALA A 105 2.77 -9.03 -7.43
C ALA A 105 2.23 -7.66 -7.90
N SER A 106 1.04 -7.25 -7.41
CA SER A 106 0.44 -5.95 -7.74
C SER A 106 1.14 -4.76 -7.07
N LEU A 107 1.98 -5.00 -6.07
CA LEU A 107 2.81 -4.00 -5.40
C LEU A 107 4.25 -3.96 -5.94
N SER A 108 4.59 -4.84 -6.88
CA SER A 108 5.97 -5.03 -7.37
C SER A 108 6.11 -4.50 -8.80
N SER A 109 7.13 -3.69 -9.02
CA SER A 109 7.49 -3.16 -10.35
C SER A 109 8.29 -4.15 -11.21
N HIS A 110 8.79 -5.23 -10.62
CA HIS A 110 9.59 -6.26 -11.30
C HIS A 110 9.47 -7.62 -10.58
N PRO A 111 9.60 -8.77 -11.30
CA PRO A 111 9.55 -10.09 -10.68
C PRO A 111 10.58 -10.35 -9.58
N SER A 112 11.79 -9.76 -9.65
CA SER A 112 12.78 -9.90 -8.57
C SER A 112 12.33 -9.22 -7.28
N ILE A 113 11.71 -8.04 -7.38
CA ILE A 113 11.13 -7.32 -6.24
C ILE A 113 10.02 -8.16 -5.59
N HIS A 114 9.15 -8.76 -6.41
CA HIS A 114 8.13 -9.67 -5.93
C HIS A 114 8.75 -10.87 -5.17
N GLN A 115 9.83 -11.46 -5.70
CA GLN A 115 10.54 -12.55 -5.04
C GLN A 115 11.15 -12.11 -3.69
N ASP A 116 11.75 -10.92 -3.62
CA ASP A 116 12.33 -10.38 -2.39
C ASP A 116 11.25 -10.19 -1.32
N LEU A 117 10.12 -9.60 -1.68
CA LEU A 117 8.98 -9.46 -0.76
C LEU A 117 8.45 -10.82 -0.29
N CYS A 118 8.30 -11.80 -1.20
CA CYS A 118 7.86 -13.15 -0.82
C CYS A 118 8.86 -13.84 0.11
N ARG A 119 10.16 -13.78 -0.18
CA ARG A 119 11.22 -14.42 0.61
C ARG A 119 11.35 -13.80 2.00
N GLY A 120 11.18 -12.49 2.12
CA GLY A 120 11.27 -11.81 3.42
C GLY A 120 10.02 -11.96 4.27
N LEU A 121 8.83 -11.76 3.69
CA LEU A 121 7.59 -11.69 4.46
C LEU A 121 6.97 -13.05 4.79
N ILE A 122 6.90 -13.98 3.81
CA ILE A 122 6.15 -15.22 4.00
C ILE A 122 6.70 -16.08 5.15
N PRO A 123 8.02 -16.31 5.30
CA PRO A 123 8.55 -17.04 6.44
C PRO A 123 8.20 -16.38 7.79
N LYS A 124 8.28 -15.05 7.88
CA LYS A 124 7.97 -14.30 9.12
C LYS A 124 6.49 -14.38 9.48
N MET A 125 5.60 -14.37 8.48
CA MET A 125 4.14 -14.52 8.69
C MET A 125 3.79 -15.84 9.38
N LEU A 126 4.49 -16.92 9.07
CA LEU A 126 4.22 -18.24 9.65
C LEU A 126 4.51 -18.31 11.17
N TYR A 127 5.39 -17.42 11.67
CA TYR A 127 5.73 -17.34 13.07
C TYR A 127 5.09 -16.16 13.81
N SER A 128 4.54 -15.18 13.07
CA SER A 128 4.02 -13.92 13.62
C SER A 128 2.51 -13.79 13.35
N PRO A 129 1.64 -14.14 14.31
CA PRO A 129 0.18 -14.13 14.10
C PRO A 129 -0.39 -12.76 13.72
N HIS A 130 0.19 -11.65 14.22
CA HIS A 130 -0.23 -10.29 13.86
C HIS A 130 0.08 -9.98 12.40
N LEU A 131 1.28 -10.35 11.88
CA LEU A 131 1.65 -10.17 10.48
C LEU A 131 0.79 -11.06 9.56
N LEU A 132 0.57 -12.31 9.95
CA LEU A 132 -0.32 -13.22 9.20
C LEU A 132 -1.74 -12.65 9.09
N SER A 133 -2.32 -12.16 10.19
CA SER A 133 -3.67 -11.58 10.19
C SER A 133 -3.77 -10.35 9.30
N ALA A 134 -2.77 -9.46 9.31
CA ALA A 134 -2.70 -8.29 8.44
C ALA A 134 -2.65 -8.69 6.96
N SER A 135 -1.82 -9.67 6.62
CA SER A 135 -1.65 -10.15 5.24
C SER A 135 -2.90 -10.85 4.70
N LEU A 136 -3.58 -11.63 5.54
CA LEU A 136 -4.86 -12.24 5.19
C LEU A 136 -5.97 -11.19 5.02
N ALA A 137 -5.98 -10.13 5.85
CA ALA A 137 -6.92 -9.02 5.73
C ALA A 137 -6.70 -8.23 4.43
N LEU A 138 -5.44 -7.93 4.08
CA LEU A 138 -5.10 -7.27 2.82
C LEU A 138 -5.53 -8.13 1.61
N SER A 139 -5.35 -9.43 1.69
CA SER A 139 -5.82 -10.37 0.65
C SER A 139 -7.34 -10.39 0.54
N ALA A 140 -8.06 -10.40 1.64
CA ALA A 140 -9.52 -10.34 1.66
C ALA A 140 -10.02 -9.02 1.04
N ALA A 141 -9.42 -7.88 1.40
CA ALA A 141 -9.72 -6.58 0.82
C ALA A 141 -9.46 -6.55 -0.70
N GLY A 142 -8.35 -7.12 -1.17
CA GLY A 142 -8.03 -7.22 -2.59
C GLY A 142 -8.99 -8.12 -3.38
N LEU A 143 -9.47 -9.22 -2.79
CA LEU A 143 -10.49 -10.05 -3.44
C LEU A 143 -11.85 -9.37 -3.51
N LEU A 144 -12.25 -8.65 -2.45
CA LEU A 144 -13.49 -7.85 -2.45
C LEU A 144 -13.44 -6.76 -3.53
N SER A 145 -12.32 -6.07 -3.69
CA SER A 145 -12.16 -5.03 -4.72
C SER A 145 -12.26 -5.59 -6.15
N ARG A 146 -11.96 -6.86 -6.34
CA ARG A 146 -12.14 -7.59 -7.60
C ARG A 146 -13.56 -8.17 -7.80
N GLY A 147 -14.51 -7.85 -6.90
CA GLY A 147 -15.89 -8.28 -6.98
C GLY A 147 -16.15 -9.70 -6.49
N LEU A 148 -15.20 -10.35 -5.83
CA LEU A 148 -15.40 -11.65 -5.21
C LEU A 148 -16.08 -11.46 -3.85
N SER A 149 -17.18 -12.17 -3.61
CA SER A 149 -17.96 -12.07 -2.36
C SER A 149 -17.66 -13.18 -1.37
N GLU A 150 -17.15 -14.34 -1.85
CA GLU A 150 -16.94 -15.53 -1.03
C GLU A 150 -15.59 -16.20 -1.30
N VAL A 151 -15.01 -16.78 -0.25
CA VAL A 151 -13.83 -17.66 -0.30
C VAL A 151 -14.14 -18.95 0.46
N GLU A 152 -14.03 -20.09 -0.23
CA GLU A 152 -14.36 -21.43 0.34
C GLU A 152 -15.73 -21.46 1.06
N GLY A 153 -16.76 -20.85 0.44
CA GLY A 153 -18.13 -20.81 0.98
C GLY A 153 -18.32 -19.89 2.20
N THR A 154 -17.38 -19.00 2.47
CA THR A 154 -17.45 -18.00 3.54
C THR A 154 -17.42 -16.61 2.95
N SER A 155 -18.31 -15.71 3.40
CA SER A 155 -18.30 -14.30 2.98
C SER A 155 -16.95 -13.66 3.29
N ILE A 156 -16.35 -13.02 2.28
CA ILE A 156 -15.06 -12.34 2.41
C ILE A 156 -15.19 -11.11 3.32
N SER A 157 -16.31 -10.40 3.29
CA SER A 157 -16.55 -9.27 4.20
C SER A 157 -16.53 -9.72 5.66
N TYR A 158 -17.21 -10.84 5.98
CA TYR A 158 -17.17 -11.41 7.33
C TYR A 158 -15.76 -11.85 7.74
N VAL A 159 -14.98 -12.43 6.80
CA VAL A 159 -13.59 -12.83 7.05
C VAL A 159 -12.74 -11.60 7.32
N LEU A 160 -12.90 -10.51 6.55
CA LEU A 160 -12.16 -9.26 6.72
C LEU A 160 -12.46 -8.62 8.08
N GLU A 161 -13.73 -8.45 8.46
CA GLU A 161 -14.13 -7.92 9.77
C GLU A 161 -13.56 -8.74 10.94
N HIS A 162 -13.60 -10.06 10.81
CA HIS A 162 -13.05 -10.97 11.82
C HIS A 162 -11.52 -10.81 11.94
N LEU A 163 -10.81 -10.73 10.82
CA LEU A 163 -9.36 -10.54 10.78
C LEU A 163 -8.97 -9.16 11.33
N GLN A 164 -9.71 -8.09 11.00
CA GLN A 164 -9.47 -6.76 11.55
C GLN A 164 -9.62 -6.77 13.08
N SER A 165 -10.72 -7.28 13.60
CA SER A 165 -10.96 -7.31 15.04
C SER A 165 -9.92 -8.15 15.79
N SER A 166 -9.65 -9.37 15.32
CA SER A 166 -8.69 -10.28 15.98
C SER A 166 -7.24 -9.86 15.76
N GLY A 167 -6.89 -9.42 14.54
CA GLY A 167 -5.53 -9.05 14.16
C GLY A 167 -5.04 -7.75 14.84
N LEU A 168 -5.91 -6.73 14.93
CA LEU A 168 -5.58 -5.51 15.68
C LEU A 168 -5.43 -5.80 17.18
N SER A 169 -6.18 -6.75 17.73
CA SER A 169 -5.98 -7.19 19.12
C SER A 169 -4.62 -7.87 19.32
N LEU A 170 -4.18 -8.70 18.35
CA LEU A 170 -2.86 -9.33 18.36
C LEU A 170 -1.74 -8.29 18.22
N LEU A 171 -1.91 -7.31 17.32
CA LEU A 171 -0.96 -6.21 17.15
C LEU A 171 -0.82 -5.39 18.44
N ARG A 172 -1.95 -5.02 19.06
CA ARG A 172 -1.95 -4.29 20.32
C ARG A 172 -1.23 -5.06 21.43
N LYS A 173 -1.44 -6.37 21.52
CA LYS A 173 -0.75 -7.22 22.47
C LYS A 173 0.76 -7.22 22.23
N ALA A 174 1.19 -7.39 20.98
CA ALA A 174 2.61 -7.38 20.61
C ALA A 174 3.29 -6.03 20.93
N LEU A 175 2.59 -4.91 20.72
CA LEU A 175 3.07 -3.57 21.09
C LEU A 175 3.23 -3.41 22.61
N THR A 176 2.32 -3.97 23.42
CA THR A 176 2.44 -3.92 24.89
C THR A 176 3.58 -4.79 25.43
N GLU A 177 3.97 -5.83 24.70
CA GLU A 177 5.14 -6.67 25.02
C GLU A 177 6.47 -6.00 24.63
N GLN A 178 6.43 -4.74 24.19
CA GLN A 178 7.59 -3.91 23.77
C GLN A 178 8.43 -4.52 22.64
N ARG A 179 7.84 -5.38 21.82
CA ARG A 179 8.50 -5.87 20.60
C ARG A 179 8.52 -4.75 19.57
N LYS A 180 9.65 -4.10 19.44
CA LYS A 180 9.89 -3.12 18.37
C LYS A 180 10.85 -3.78 17.37
N ASP A 181 10.31 -4.57 16.47
CA ASP A 181 11.08 -5.29 15.45
C ASP A 181 10.57 -4.95 14.03
N GLU A 182 11.33 -5.35 13.04
CA GLU A 182 11.01 -5.17 11.62
C GLU A 182 9.63 -5.76 11.27
N VAL A 183 9.26 -6.87 11.92
CA VAL A 183 7.98 -7.55 11.70
C VAL A 183 6.81 -6.68 12.14
N MET A 184 7.00 -5.88 13.19
CA MET A 184 6.00 -4.93 13.67
C MET A 184 5.77 -3.80 12.68
N VAL A 185 6.84 -3.21 12.14
CA VAL A 185 6.76 -2.17 11.11
C VAL A 185 6.08 -2.72 9.86
N ALA A 186 6.48 -3.91 9.39
CA ALA A 186 5.85 -4.59 8.27
C ALA A 186 4.34 -4.83 8.52
N THR A 187 3.97 -5.26 9.74
CA THR A 187 2.56 -5.48 10.11
C THR A 187 1.74 -4.20 10.02
N CYS A 188 2.25 -3.08 10.53
CA CYS A 188 1.56 -1.79 10.47
C CYS A 188 1.39 -1.31 9.01
N LEU A 189 2.42 -1.50 8.16
CA LEU A 189 2.33 -1.17 6.73
C LEU A 189 1.31 -2.03 6.00
N ILE A 190 1.27 -3.32 6.28
CA ILE A 190 0.30 -4.21 5.64
C ILE A 190 -1.12 -3.89 6.10
N TRP A 191 -1.35 -3.50 7.36
CA TRP A 191 -2.64 -2.98 7.81
C TRP A 191 -3.01 -1.67 7.10
N CYS A 192 -2.06 -0.75 6.94
CA CYS A 192 -2.25 0.47 6.16
C CYS A 192 -2.74 0.16 4.74
N LEU A 193 -2.08 -0.78 4.05
CA LEU A 193 -2.48 -1.24 2.73
C LEU A 193 -3.85 -1.93 2.73
N ALA A 194 -4.17 -2.73 3.75
CA ALA A 194 -5.47 -3.39 3.84
C ALA A 194 -6.62 -2.37 3.88
N ASP A 195 -6.46 -1.27 4.62
CA ASP A 195 -7.44 -0.18 4.67
C ASP A 195 -7.53 0.57 3.33
N VAL A 196 -6.39 0.81 2.66
CA VAL A 196 -6.35 1.43 1.32
C VAL A 196 -7.05 0.53 0.29
N PHE A 197 -6.79 -0.77 0.30
CA PHE A 197 -7.42 -1.71 -0.64
C PHE A 197 -8.91 -1.88 -0.39
N ALA A 198 -9.34 -1.84 0.87
CA ALA A 198 -10.74 -1.89 1.24
C ALA A 198 -11.52 -0.61 0.85
N GLY A 199 -10.83 0.50 0.56
CA GLY A 199 -11.46 1.76 0.14
C GLY A 199 -12.41 2.33 1.21
N ILE A 200 -12.09 2.17 2.49
CA ILE A 200 -12.94 2.59 3.60
C ILE A 200 -13.21 4.09 3.50
N GLN A 201 -14.48 4.45 3.36
CA GLN A 201 -14.93 5.84 3.33
C GLN A 201 -15.09 6.35 4.78
N GLY A 202 -14.61 7.56 5.04
CA GLY A 202 -14.68 8.19 6.35
C GLY A 202 -13.31 8.63 6.87
N VAL A 203 -13.09 8.55 8.19
CA VAL A 203 -11.79 8.88 8.77
C VAL A 203 -10.76 7.90 8.19
N PRO A 204 -9.69 8.39 7.54
CA PRO A 204 -8.73 7.53 6.87
C PRO A 204 -7.90 6.76 7.91
N SER A 205 -8.35 5.54 8.25
CA SER A 205 -7.70 4.64 9.21
C SER A 205 -6.25 4.32 8.83
N TRP A 206 -5.94 4.31 7.54
CA TRP A 206 -4.58 4.13 7.05
C TRP A 206 -3.57 5.17 7.60
N ARG A 207 -4.03 6.41 7.89
CA ARG A 207 -3.17 7.45 8.50
C ARG A 207 -2.75 7.10 9.92
N ILE A 208 -3.63 6.44 10.68
CA ILE A 208 -3.34 5.98 12.04
C ILE A 208 -2.19 4.97 12.00
N HIS A 209 -2.21 4.06 11.02
CA HIS A 209 -1.13 3.09 10.83
C HIS A 209 0.19 3.78 10.46
N LEU A 210 0.17 4.79 9.57
CA LEU A 210 1.38 5.56 9.23
C LEU A 210 1.94 6.33 10.42
N GLN A 211 1.08 6.93 11.25
CA GLN A 211 1.51 7.57 12.50
C GLN A 211 2.11 6.57 13.49
N GLY A 212 1.51 5.37 13.59
CA GLY A 212 2.04 4.27 14.39
C GLY A 212 3.43 3.84 13.94
N ILE A 213 3.65 3.73 12.62
CA ILE A 213 4.98 3.41 12.06
C ILE A 213 5.99 4.49 12.42
N LYS A 214 5.63 5.77 12.26
CA LYS A 214 6.49 6.89 12.65
C LYS A 214 6.88 6.78 14.13
N ALA A 215 5.93 6.56 15.03
CA ALA A 215 6.20 6.41 16.45
C ALA A 215 7.08 5.19 16.79
N LEU A 216 6.98 4.11 16.02
CA LEU A 216 7.87 2.96 16.16
C LEU A 216 9.29 3.29 15.73
N LEU A 217 9.46 4.01 14.62
CA LEU A 217 10.76 4.44 14.10
C LEU A 217 11.42 5.48 15.01
N ASP A 218 10.69 6.51 15.44
CA ASP A 218 11.17 7.57 16.33
C ASP A 218 11.58 7.04 17.73
N GLY A 219 11.03 5.91 18.16
CA GLY A 219 11.34 5.27 19.43
C GLY A 219 12.56 4.33 19.40
N HIS A 220 13.23 4.18 18.26
CA HIS A 220 14.47 3.41 18.14
C HIS A 220 15.67 4.28 18.52
N GLN A 221 16.51 3.75 19.42
CA GLN A 221 17.81 4.37 19.69
C GLN A 221 18.82 3.91 18.62
N PRO A 222 19.81 4.76 18.24
CA PRO A 222 20.81 4.41 17.21
C PRO A 222 21.65 3.16 17.50
N ASP A 223 21.69 2.73 18.76
CA ASP A 223 22.43 1.53 19.19
C ASP A 223 21.64 0.21 19.04
N ASP A 224 20.34 0.26 18.78
CA ASP A 224 19.55 -0.93 18.47
C ASP A 224 19.79 -1.34 17.02
N GLN A 225 20.76 -2.20 16.77
CA GLN A 225 20.96 -2.81 15.47
C GLN A 225 19.70 -3.62 15.09
N LEU A 226 18.86 -3.05 14.22
CA LEU A 226 17.69 -3.75 13.66
C LEU A 226 18.07 -4.86 12.68
N GLY A 227 19.35 -5.09 12.44
CA GLY A 227 19.83 -6.13 11.54
C GLY A 227 19.73 -7.53 12.17
N THR A 228 18.72 -8.31 11.77
CA THR A 228 18.54 -9.71 12.20
C THR A 228 19.53 -10.67 11.54
N GLY A 229 20.43 -10.19 10.67
CA GLY A 229 21.30 -11.03 9.85
C GLY A 229 20.54 -11.84 8.76
N ASP A 230 19.22 -11.62 8.62
CA ASP A 230 18.36 -12.23 7.59
C ASP A 230 18.30 -11.31 6.38
N THR A 231 19.20 -11.52 5.43
CA THR A 231 19.32 -10.71 4.20
C THR A 231 18.04 -10.66 3.38
N ALA A 232 17.18 -11.68 3.44
CA ALA A 232 15.90 -11.70 2.73
C ALA A 232 14.88 -10.76 3.38
N MET A 233 14.81 -10.72 4.72
CA MET A 233 13.94 -9.79 5.44
C MET A 233 14.44 -8.36 5.27
N GLU A 234 15.74 -8.13 5.34
CA GLU A 234 16.36 -6.82 5.13
C GLU A 234 16.01 -6.23 3.73
N SER A 235 16.11 -7.07 2.69
CA SER A 235 15.71 -6.67 1.32
C SER A 235 14.22 -6.31 1.25
N ALA A 236 13.34 -7.12 1.83
CA ALA A 236 11.91 -6.84 1.88
C ALA A 236 11.59 -5.55 2.68
N MET A 237 12.29 -5.33 3.80
CA MET A 237 12.13 -4.13 4.62
C MET A 237 12.56 -2.86 3.90
N ARG A 238 13.62 -2.92 3.08
CA ARG A 238 14.01 -1.81 2.21
C ARG A 238 12.85 -1.41 1.28
N HIS A 239 12.22 -2.37 0.61
CA HIS A 239 11.08 -2.09 -0.26
C HIS A 239 9.88 -1.53 0.52
N LEU A 240 9.58 -2.11 1.69
CA LEU A 240 8.51 -1.62 2.55
C LEU A 240 8.78 -0.21 3.10
N PHE A 241 10.04 0.13 3.35
CA PHE A 241 10.42 1.47 3.77
C PHE A 241 10.24 2.50 2.65
N LEU A 242 10.60 2.17 1.41
CA LEU A 242 10.31 3.02 0.23
C LEU A 242 8.80 3.19 0.03
N LEU A 243 8.02 2.13 0.22
CA LEU A 243 6.56 2.19 0.22
C LEU A 243 6.04 3.15 1.30
N TYR A 244 6.55 3.06 2.52
CA TYR A 244 6.19 3.97 3.61
C TYR A 244 6.48 5.44 3.25
N ARG A 245 7.67 5.74 2.70
CA ARG A 245 8.03 7.09 2.22
C ARG A 245 7.08 7.56 1.11
N SER A 246 6.73 6.69 0.17
CA SER A 246 5.76 7.00 -0.89
C SER A 246 4.37 7.31 -0.32
N LEU A 247 3.89 6.50 0.62
CA LEU A 247 2.60 6.70 1.30
C LEU A 247 2.55 8.01 2.11
N GLN A 248 3.68 8.50 2.61
CA GLN A 248 3.77 9.80 3.26
C GLN A 248 3.84 10.97 2.27
N THR A 249 4.48 10.76 1.11
CA THR A 249 4.78 11.81 0.13
C THR A 249 3.65 12.01 -0.87
N LEU A 250 3.00 10.94 -1.30
CA LEU A 250 2.05 10.94 -2.43
C LEU A 250 0.54 11.07 -2.08
N PRO A 251 0.08 11.29 -0.83
CA PRO A 251 -1.30 11.69 -0.61
C PRO A 251 -1.55 13.07 -1.22
N TYR A 252 -2.57 13.18 -2.05
CA TYR A 252 -2.89 14.46 -2.71
C TYR A 252 -3.42 15.52 -1.75
N LEU A 253 -4.06 15.10 -0.66
CA LEU A 253 -4.51 15.97 0.42
C LEU A 253 -3.86 15.55 1.73
N GLN A 254 -3.04 16.42 2.25
CA GLN A 254 -2.35 16.16 3.49
C GLN A 254 -2.95 17.00 4.62
N THR A 255 -3.74 16.35 5.46
CA THR A 255 -4.17 16.87 6.76
C THR A 255 -3.40 16.22 7.93
N ILE A 256 -2.27 15.58 7.65
CA ILE A 256 -1.38 15.10 8.73
C ILE A 256 -0.54 16.30 9.13
N GLU A 257 -0.80 16.86 10.31
CA GLU A 257 0.10 17.85 10.88
C GLU A 257 1.52 17.30 10.95
N PRO A 258 2.53 18.03 10.47
CA PRO A 258 3.90 17.61 10.61
C PRO A 258 4.29 17.73 12.09
N SER A 259 4.25 16.61 12.82
CA SER A 259 4.78 16.57 14.17
C SER A 259 6.31 16.68 14.10
N GLY A 260 6.82 17.91 14.16
CA GLY A 260 8.24 18.20 14.30
C GLY A 260 9.08 18.16 13.00
N PRO A 261 10.33 18.64 13.05
CA PRO A 261 11.25 18.56 11.94
C PRO A 261 11.40 17.10 11.53
N SER A 262 11.22 16.82 10.23
CA SER A 262 11.48 15.50 9.68
C SER A 262 12.99 15.24 9.76
N VAL A 263 13.44 14.72 10.88
CA VAL A 263 14.75 14.09 10.95
C VAL A 263 14.64 12.87 10.03
N ASP A 264 15.55 12.73 9.10
CA ASP A 264 15.63 11.61 8.16
C ASP A 264 16.13 10.36 8.90
N LEU A 265 15.37 9.98 9.98
CA LEU A 265 15.69 8.87 10.88
C LEU A 265 15.64 7.52 10.17
N GLY A 266 14.89 7.41 9.09
CA GLY A 266 14.78 6.16 8.37
C GLY A 266 16.03 5.79 7.59
N GLN A 267 16.79 6.78 7.10
CA GLN A 267 18.07 6.50 6.43
C GLN A 267 19.15 6.09 7.44
N THR A 268 19.14 6.67 8.65
CA THR A 268 20.13 6.35 9.68
C THR A 268 19.91 5.01 10.38
N LEU A 269 18.67 4.51 10.45
CA LEU A 269 18.34 3.26 11.14
C LEU A 269 18.51 2.00 10.27
N PHE A 270 18.25 2.12 8.96
CA PHE A 270 18.28 0.97 8.07
C PHE A 270 19.41 1.00 7.04
N PHE A 271 20.03 2.16 6.80
CA PHE A 271 21.07 2.30 5.78
C PHE A 271 22.14 3.31 6.21
N ASP A 272 23.39 2.88 6.09
CA ASP A 272 24.58 3.68 6.38
C ASP A 272 24.63 4.94 5.47
N SER A 273 24.41 6.11 6.06
CA SER A 273 24.35 7.41 5.35
C SER A 273 25.70 7.89 4.81
N SER A 274 26.77 7.16 5.08
CA SER A 274 28.15 7.56 4.71
C SER A 274 28.44 7.47 3.21
N SER A 275 27.54 6.95 2.39
CA SER A 275 27.75 6.78 0.93
C SER A 275 26.95 7.71 0.03
N ALA A 276 26.25 8.72 0.57
CA ALA A 276 25.36 9.58 -0.21
C ALA A 276 26.08 10.57 -1.16
N LEU A 277 27.36 10.85 -0.94
CA LEU A 277 28.09 11.90 -1.66
C LEU A 277 28.68 11.50 -3.01
N THR A 278 28.63 10.22 -3.42
CA THR A 278 29.26 9.73 -4.67
C THR A 278 28.41 8.74 -5.48
N ARG A 279 27.13 8.55 -5.16
CA ARG A 279 26.30 7.60 -5.92
C ARG A 279 25.86 8.21 -7.26
N SER A 280 26.20 7.54 -8.35
CA SER A 280 25.56 7.70 -9.66
C SER A 280 24.02 7.63 -9.50
N PRO A 281 23.25 8.53 -10.13
CA PRO A 281 21.81 8.52 -10.03
C PRO A 281 21.26 7.18 -10.54
N LYS A 282 20.40 6.54 -9.75
CA LYS A 282 19.82 5.23 -10.09
C LYS A 282 18.31 5.30 -10.01
N ILE A 283 17.64 4.58 -10.91
CA ILE A 283 16.22 4.25 -10.79
C ILE A 283 16.10 3.14 -9.77
N ASP A 284 15.30 3.36 -8.73
CA ASP A 284 15.03 2.33 -7.75
C ASP A 284 14.10 1.24 -8.33
N GLY A 285 14.46 -0.02 -8.10
CA GLY A 285 13.74 -1.15 -8.67
C GLY A 285 12.34 -1.33 -8.10
N PHE A 286 12.07 -0.89 -6.86
CA PHE A 286 10.74 -0.97 -6.26
C PHE A 286 9.85 0.20 -6.70
N LEU A 287 10.36 1.43 -6.63
CA LEU A 287 9.62 2.63 -6.98
C LEU A 287 9.32 2.73 -8.49
N GLY A 288 10.21 2.27 -9.35
CA GLY A 288 10.17 2.49 -10.79
C GLY A 288 10.73 3.86 -11.22
N TYR A 289 11.14 4.71 -10.27
CA TYR A 289 11.78 6.00 -10.47
C TYR A 289 12.86 6.25 -9.40
N SER A 290 13.63 7.32 -9.51
CA SER A 290 14.73 7.58 -8.57
C SER A 290 14.21 8.08 -7.21
N GLU A 291 14.91 7.75 -6.13
CA GLU A 291 14.64 8.29 -4.80
C GLU A 291 14.78 9.83 -4.77
N GLU A 292 15.68 10.37 -5.59
CA GLU A 292 15.84 11.82 -5.77
C GLU A 292 14.53 12.52 -6.20
N LEU A 293 13.71 11.87 -7.06
CA LEU A 293 12.39 12.38 -7.44
C LEU A 293 11.39 12.30 -6.27
N LEU A 294 11.44 11.24 -5.47
CA LEU A 294 10.60 11.15 -4.27
C LEU A 294 10.92 12.26 -3.28
N ASP A 295 12.21 12.58 -3.10
CA ASP A 295 12.65 13.69 -2.25
C ASP A 295 12.18 15.05 -2.79
N LEU A 296 12.27 15.28 -4.11
CA LEU A 296 11.76 16.50 -4.73
C LEU A 296 10.25 16.66 -4.54
N LEU A 297 9.46 15.59 -4.72
CA LEU A 297 8.01 15.58 -4.44
C LEU A 297 7.72 15.90 -2.98
N GLN A 298 8.49 15.35 -2.05
CA GLN A 298 8.36 15.63 -0.63
C GLN A 298 8.66 17.12 -0.33
N HIS A 299 9.69 17.70 -0.95
CA HIS A 299 10.01 19.14 -0.80
C HIS A 299 8.90 20.02 -1.36
N ILE A 300 8.37 19.74 -2.56
CA ILE A 300 7.25 20.48 -3.14
C ILE A 300 6.05 20.47 -2.17
N ASN A 301 5.69 19.32 -1.65
CA ASN A 301 4.58 19.19 -0.71
C ASN A 301 4.84 19.93 0.62
N SER A 302 6.07 19.98 1.10
CA SER A 302 6.45 20.69 2.32
C SER A 302 6.45 22.21 2.12
N ALA A 303 6.97 22.69 0.99
CA ALA A 303 6.97 24.09 0.62
C ALA A 303 5.56 24.67 0.53
N THR A 304 4.63 23.91 -0.06
CA THR A 304 3.22 24.31 -0.17
C THR A 304 2.56 24.52 1.20
N ARG A 305 2.98 23.78 2.24
CA ARG A 305 2.39 23.86 3.59
C ARG A 305 2.95 25.00 4.44
N ASN A 306 4.27 25.21 4.35
CA ASN A 306 4.97 26.12 5.26
C ASN A 306 4.80 27.60 4.91
N ASN A 307 4.32 27.92 3.71
CA ASN A 307 4.38 29.26 3.13
C ASN A 307 3.00 29.90 2.86
N SER A 308 1.99 29.65 3.70
CA SER A 308 0.70 30.35 3.57
C SER A 308 0.79 31.87 3.70
N ASP A 309 1.85 32.42 4.30
CA ASP A 309 1.95 33.84 4.61
C ASP A 309 3.04 34.63 3.83
N HIS A 310 3.93 34.00 3.04
CA HIS A 310 5.03 34.69 2.36
C HIS A 310 5.23 34.23 0.90
N GLN A 311 4.43 34.77 -0.03
CA GLN A 311 4.50 34.50 -1.48
C GLN A 311 5.87 34.67 -2.10
N PHE A 312 6.67 35.64 -1.63
CA PHE A 312 8.00 35.91 -2.19
C PHE A 312 9.02 34.81 -1.87
N SER A 313 8.96 34.25 -0.67
CA SER A 313 9.81 33.13 -0.28
C SER A 313 9.45 31.84 -1.06
N LEU A 314 8.18 31.67 -1.38
CA LEU A 314 7.67 30.53 -2.13
C LEU A 314 8.23 30.48 -3.57
N ASN A 315 8.28 31.63 -4.24
CA ASN A 315 8.79 31.72 -5.62
C ASN A 315 10.29 31.38 -5.69
N ALA A 316 11.10 31.88 -4.73
CA ALA A 316 12.52 31.56 -4.68
C ALA A 316 12.80 30.08 -4.46
N GLU A 317 12.01 29.42 -3.57
CA GLU A 317 12.09 27.98 -3.34
C GLU A 317 11.63 27.19 -4.59
N ALA A 318 10.57 27.64 -5.25
CA ALA A 318 10.08 27.05 -6.50
C ALA A 318 11.14 27.11 -7.61
N ASP A 319 11.87 28.23 -7.75
CA ASP A 319 12.94 28.40 -8.75
C ASP A 319 14.11 27.43 -8.47
N ILE A 320 14.48 27.22 -7.22
CA ILE A 320 15.50 26.24 -6.81
C ILE A 320 15.06 24.82 -7.18
N LEU A 321 13.83 24.46 -6.85
CA LEU A 321 13.29 23.13 -7.15
C LEU A 321 13.15 22.90 -8.67
N LEU A 322 12.72 23.92 -9.41
CA LEU A 322 12.64 23.86 -10.87
C LEU A 322 14.04 23.66 -11.50
N GLY A 323 15.06 24.37 -10.97
CA GLY A 323 16.44 24.19 -11.38
C GLY A 323 16.95 22.77 -11.14
N LYS A 324 16.63 22.17 -9.99
CA LYS A 324 16.97 20.76 -9.67
C LYS A 324 16.29 19.77 -10.62
N ILE A 325 15.00 19.92 -10.87
CA ILE A 325 14.24 19.00 -11.76
C ILE A 325 14.77 19.11 -13.19
N ASN A 326 14.96 20.32 -13.73
CA ASN A 326 15.49 20.53 -15.07
C ASN A 326 16.94 20.04 -15.20
N GLY A 327 17.75 20.20 -14.17
CA GLY A 327 19.09 19.64 -14.08
C GLY A 327 19.08 18.12 -14.17
N MET A 328 18.18 17.46 -13.44
CA MET A 328 17.98 16.01 -13.49
C MET A 328 17.56 15.55 -14.88
N ILE A 329 16.54 16.17 -15.48
CA ILE A 329 16.05 15.83 -16.82
C ILE A 329 17.19 15.96 -17.84
N SER A 330 17.96 17.06 -17.77
CA SER A 330 19.08 17.31 -18.68
C SER A 330 20.24 16.32 -18.52
N ARG A 331 20.52 15.92 -17.28
CA ARG A 331 21.50 14.88 -16.95
C ARG A 331 21.09 13.52 -17.52
N ASP A 332 19.85 13.11 -17.23
CA ASP A 332 19.33 11.80 -17.56
C ASP A 332 19.08 11.63 -19.08
N ALA A 333 18.84 12.72 -19.78
CA ALA A 333 18.79 12.74 -21.25
C ALA A 333 20.17 12.48 -21.89
N LYS A 334 21.27 12.89 -21.23
CA LYS A 334 22.64 12.66 -21.71
C LYS A 334 23.16 11.28 -21.31
N THR A 335 22.86 10.88 -20.08
CA THR A 335 23.33 9.61 -19.51
C THR A 335 22.14 8.98 -18.76
N PRO A 336 21.42 8.06 -19.40
CA PRO A 336 20.29 7.39 -18.79
C PRO A 336 20.70 6.71 -17.46
N PRO A 337 19.93 6.87 -16.38
CA PRO A 337 20.26 6.28 -15.10
C PRO A 337 20.14 4.76 -15.13
N GLU A 338 21.02 4.08 -14.41
CA GLU A 338 20.94 2.64 -14.22
C GLU A 338 19.76 2.26 -13.30
N VAL A 339 19.19 1.07 -13.53
CA VAL A 339 18.14 0.52 -12.66
C VAL A 339 18.78 -0.33 -11.56
N SER A 340 18.42 -0.05 -10.30
CA SER A 340 18.92 -0.76 -9.13
C SER A 340 18.13 -2.06 -8.91
N ILE A 341 18.44 -3.08 -9.71
CA ILE A 341 17.87 -4.43 -9.61
C ILE A 341 19.00 -5.46 -9.65
N SER A 342 18.89 -6.51 -8.83
CA SER A 342 19.91 -7.56 -8.70
C SER A 342 19.98 -8.51 -9.91
N SER A 343 18.96 -8.52 -10.77
CA SER A 343 18.85 -9.40 -11.95
C SER A 343 19.10 -8.65 -13.25
N THR A 344 19.53 -9.37 -14.27
CA THR A 344 19.67 -8.82 -15.62
C THR A 344 18.29 -8.46 -16.18
N LEU A 345 18.10 -7.18 -16.52
CA LEU A 345 16.84 -6.69 -17.09
C LEU A 345 16.74 -7.06 -18.57
N SER A 346 15.55 -7.49 -19.00
CA SER A 346 15.25 -7.57 -20.43
C SER A 346 15.14 -6.16 -21.03
N PRO A 347 15.34 -6.02 -22.36
CA PRO A 347 15.21 -4.71 -23.02
C PRO A 347 13.84 -4.05 -22.78
N GLN A 348 12.78 -4.84 -22.65
CA GLN A 348 11.43 -4.35 -22.36
C GLN A 348 11.33 -3.74 -20.96
N TYR A 349 11.81 -4.44 -19.92
CA TYR A 349 11.82 -3.91 -18.56
C TYR A 349 12.71 -2.66 -18.45
N SER A 350 13.88 -2.65 -19.07
CA SER A 350 14.76 -1.47 -19.08
C SER A 350 14.06 -0.27 -19.69
N ARG A 351 13.32 -0.45 -20.80
CA ARG A 351 12.51 0.60 -21.42
C ARG A 351 11.39 1.07 -20.48
N ASP A 352 10.64 0.15 -19.88
CA ASP A 352 9.52 0.50 -19.00
C ASP A 352 9.98 1.27 -17.75
N PHE A 353 11.14 0.92 -17.17
CA PHE A 353 11.74 1.66 -16.05
C PHE A 353 12.16 3.08 -16.46
N LEU A 354 12.81 3.24 -17.63
CA LEU A 354 13.18 4.57 -18.13
C LEU A 354 11.96 5.43 -18.42
N LEU A 355 10.93 4.88 -19.06
CA LEU A 355 9.68 5.59 -19.32
C LEU A 355 8.97 5.97 -18.03
N CYS A 356 8.88 5.07 -17.06
CA CYS A 356 8.29 5.34 -15.75
C CYS A 356 9.02 6.51 -15.06
N HIS A 357 10.33 6.47 -15.00
CA HIS A 357 11.15 7.54 -14.43
C HIS A 357 10.91 8.89 -15.12
N GLN A 358 10.92 8.92 -16.46
CA GLN A 358 10.67 10.14 -17.24
C GLN A 358 9.24 10.67 -17.04
N ILE A 359 8.26 9.78 -16.94
CA ILE A 359 6.86 10.14 -16.63
C ILE A 359 6.79 10.81 -15.25
N PHE A 360 7.47 10.26 -14.24
CA PHE A 360 7.54 10.88 -12.91
C PHE A 360 8.25 12.23 -12.91
N GLN A 361 9.30 12.41 -13.72
CA GLN A 361 9.94 13.73 -13.90
C GLN A 361 8.94 14.78 -14.41
N GLN A 362 8.17 14.45 -15.46
CA GLN A 362 7.18 15.35 -16.02
C GLN A 362 5.99 15.57 -15.07
N ALA A 363 5.52 14.54 -14.36
CA ALA A 363 4.47 14.67 -13.36
C ALA A 363 4.92 15.56 -12.18
N THR A 364 6.20 15.46 -11.76
CA THR A 364 6.78 16.33 -10.73
C THR A 364 6.83 17.79 -11.18
N LEU A 365 7.16 18.07 -12.46
CA LEU A 365 7.07 19.43 -13.04
C LEU A 365 5.65 19.97 -12.99
N ILE A 366 4.63 19.17 -13.35
CA ILE A 366 3.23 19.58 -13.26
C ILE A 366 2.88 19.94 -11.81
N GLN A 367 3.26 19.10 -10.85
CA GLN A 367 3.01 19.38 -9.42
C GLN A 367 3.65 20.68 -8.99
N LEU A 368 4.90 20.93 -9.37
CA LEU A 368 5.62 22.18 -9.08
C LEU A 368 4.89 23.40 -9.66
N TYR A 369 4.52 23.35 -10.95
CA TYR A 369 3.83 24.45 -11.62
C TYR A 369 2.45 24.71 -11.01
N ARG A 370 1.72 23.67 -10.63
CA ARG A 370 0.38 23.79 -10.05
C ARG A 370 0.39 24.24 -8.60
N GLN A 371 1.31 23.71 -7.79
CA GLN A 371 1.30 23.93 -6.33
C GLN A 371 2.09 25.16 -5.89
N LEU A 372 3.23 25.45 -6.52
CA LEU A 372 4.10 26.54 -6.10
C LEU A 372 3.96 27.78 -7.01
N TYR A 373 3.92 27.61 -8.33
CA TYR A 373 3.73 28.73 -9.26
C TYR A 373 2.25 29.08 -9.48
N MET A 374 1.32 28.27 -8.99
CA MET A 374 -0.13 28.48 -9.15
C MET A 374 -0.57 28.66 -10.62
N MET A 375 0.16 28.07 -11.55
CA MET A 375 -0.13 28.21 -12.97
C MET A 375 -1.46 27.54 -13.34
N PRO A 376 -2.29 28.12 -14.23
CA PRO A 376 -3.50 27.46 -14.71
C PRO A 376 -3.17 26.23 -15.54
N SER A 377 -4.08 25.24 -15.53
CA SER A 377 -3.94 23.99 -16.30
C SER A 377 -3.70 24.21 -17.80
N ALA A 378 -4.32 25.25 -18.38
CA ALA A 378 -4.18 25.60 -19.81
C ALA A 378 -2.80 26.13 -20.17
N SER A 379 -1.95 26.44 -19.19
CA SER A 379 -0.61 26.99 -19.45
C SER A 379 0.25 26.04 -20.28
N ARG A 380 1.03 26.61 -21.21
CA ARG A 380 1.86 25.86 -22.16
C ARG A 380 2.83 24.88 -21.48
N PRO A 381 3.55 25.23 -20.38
CA PRO A 381 4.45 24.27 -19.71
C PRO A 381 3.71 23.04 -19.21
N ILE A 382 2.52 23.21 -18.61
CA ILE A 382 1.72 22.10 -18.09
C ILE A 382 1.21 21.22 -19.24
N GLN A 383 0.61 21.81 -20.28
CA GLN A 383 0.07 21.03 -21.40
C GLN A 383 1.18 20.31 -22.20
N SER A 384 2.39 20.91 -22.31
CA SER A 384 3.53 20.21 -22.90
C SER A 384 3.95 18.97 -22.09
N ALA A 385 3.97 19.08 -20.76
CA ALA A 385 4.26 17.95 -19.89
C ALA A 385 3.16 16.86 -19.96
N VAL A 386 1.88 17.25 -20.01
CA VAL A 386 0.74 16.34 -20.21
C VAL A 386 0.89 15.54 -21.52
N GLN A 387 1.21 16.24 -22.63
CA GLN A 387 1.41 15.58 -23.93
C GLN A 387 2.60 14.62 -23.91
N ALA A 388 3.71 15.02 -23.28
CA ALA A 388 4.89 14.16 -23.11
C ALA A 388 4.55 12.89 -22.33
N ILE A 389 3.84 13.01 -21.19
CA ILE A 389 3.41 11.86 -20.39
C ILE A 389 2.51 10.93 -21.20
N ASN A 390 1.50 11.46 -21.90
CA ASN A 390 0.57 10.67 -22.71
C ASN A 390 1.31 9.89 -23.80
N GLY A 391 2.28 10.51 -24.47
CA GLY A 391 3.11 9.85 -25.48
C GLY A 391 3.97 8.72 -24.88
N MET A 392 4.55 8.93 -23.71
CA MET A 392 5.35 7.91 -23.00
C MET A 392 4.48 6.74 -22.52
N ILE A 393 3.30 7.00 -21.97
CA ILE A 393 2.36 5.98 -21.50
C ILE A 393 1.95 5.04 -22.64
N GLN A 394 1.79 5.54 -23.86
CA GLN A 394 1.45 4.68 -25.02
C GLN A 394 2.54 3.66 -25.35
N ASN A 395 3.77 3.94 -25.00
CA ASN A 395 4.94 3.10 -25.26
C ASN A 395 5.32 2.17 -24.11
N MET A 396 4.63 2.21 -22.97
CA MET A 396 4.84 1.33 -21.82
C MET A 396 4.03 0.05 -21.91
N THR A 397 4.50 -0.98 -21.25
CA THR A 397 3.70 -2.18 -20.95
C THR A 397 2.62 -1.81 -19.93
N GLN A 398 1.35 -2.09 -20.25
CA GLN A 398 0.19 -1.66 -19.46
C GLN A 398 -0.57 -2.85 -18.86
N GLY A 399 -1.16 -2.65 -17.68
CA GLY A 399 -2.12 -3.58 -17.09
C GLY A 399 -1.55 -4.90 -16.58
N GLN A 400 -0.24 -4.99 -16.40
CA GLN A 400 0.43 -6.20 -15.90
C GLN A 400 1.02 -5.97 -14.51
N PRO A 401 0.83 -6.91 -13.56
CA PRO A 401 1.56 -6.90 -12.28
C PRO A 401 3.04 -7.22 -12.51
N CYS A 402 3.88 -7.00 -11.51
CA CYS A 402 5.34 -7.12 -11.59
C CYS A 402 5.93 -6.29 -12.75
N ASN A 403 5.37 -5.12 -12.99
CA ASN A 403 5.83 -4.16 -14.00
C ASN A 403 5.68 -2.74 -13.43
N THR A 404 6.44 -1.78 -13.94
CA THR A 404 6.40 -0.38 -13.50
C THR A 404 5.02 0.27 -13.67
N TRP A 405 4.08 -0.38 -14.39
CA TRP A 405 2.69 0.05 -14.47
C TRP A 405 2.01 0.20 -13.11
N VAL A 406 2.41 -0.59 -12.10
CA VAL A 406 1.84 -0.52 -10.74
C VAL A 406 2.09 0.83 -10.05
N ALA A 407 3.16 1.55 -10.44
CA ALA A 407 3.51 2.86 -9.89
C ALA A 407 2.75 4.04 -10.56
N MET A 408 1.90 3.78 -11.56
CA MET A 408 1.33 4.84 -12.41
C MET A 408 0.16 5.60 -11.80
N ALA A 409 -0.23 5.34 -10.54
CA ALA A 409 -1.38 6.01 -9.91
C ALA A 409 -1.20 7.54 -9.85
N MET A 410 -0.05 8.01 -9.37
CA MET A 410 0.25 9.44 -9.26
C MET A 410 0.34 10.14 -10.62
N PRO A 411 1.11 9.67 -11.61
CA PRO A 411 1.16 10.30 -12.92
C PRO A 411 -0.19 10.36 -13.62
N LEU A 412 -0.95 9.25 -13.63
CA LEU A 412 -2.27 9.20 -14.27
C LEU A 412 -3.27 10.16 -13.62
N PHE A 413 -3.25 10.26 -12.30
CA PHE A 413 -4.09 11.19 -11.59
C PHE A 413 -3.69 12.64 -11.89
N THR A 414 -2.39 12.94 -11.86
CA THR A 414 -1.85 14.28 -12.16
C THR A 414 -2.26 14.72 -13.57
N VAL A 415 -2.03 13.90 -14.60
CA VAL A 415 -2.42 14.22 -15.98
C VAL A 415 -3.93 14.32 -16.11
N GLY A 416 -4.69 13.43 -15.46
CA GLY A 416 -6.14 13.45 -15.47
C GLY A 416 -6.72 14.75 -14.89
N CYS A 417 -6.11 15.29 -13.84
CA CYS A 417 -6.48 16.58 -13.29
C CYS A 417 -6.26 17.75 -14.27
N GLU A 418 -5.32 17.62 -15.19
CA GLU A 418 -4.99 18.68 -16.16
C GLU A 418 -5.60 18.46 -17.56
N ALA A 419 -6.47 17.44 -17.72
CA ALA A 419 -7.15 17.13 -18.98
C ALA A 419 -8.37 18.03 -19.22
N PHE A 420 -8.49 18.58 -20.44
CA PHE A 420 -9.57 19.47 -20.85
C PHE A 420 -10.56 18.82 -21.82
N ASP A 421 -10.05 18.26 -22.90
CA ASP A 421 -10.90 17.71 -23.97
C ASP A 421 -11.40 16.30 -23.64
N GLY A 422 -12.42 15.86 -24.39
CA GLY A 422 -13.04 14.55 -24.23
C GLY A 422 -12.07 13.40 -24.49
N ASP A 423 -11.27 13.53 -25.55
CA ASP A 423 -10.35 12.47 -25.98
C ASP A 423 -9.24 12.23 -24.92
N GLN A 424 -8.71 13.31 -24.33
CA GLN A 424 -7.76 13.21 -23.22
C GLN A 424 -8.40 12.54 -21.99
N LYS A 425 -9.62 12.93 -21.63
CA LYS A 425 -10.35 12.35 -20.48
C LYS A 425 -10.61 10.86 -20.69
N ASP A 426 -11.06 10.48 -21.88
CA ASP A 426 -11.34 9.08 -22.23
C ASP A 426 -10.04 8.25 -22.26
N PHE A 427 -8.95 8.81 -22.80
CA PHE A 427 -7.63 8.19 -22.75
C PHE A 427 -7.20 7.90 -21.30
N ILE A 428 -7.30 8.88 -20.41
CA ILE A 428 -6.91 8.69 -19.01
C ILE A 428 -7.81 7.69 -18.30
N LEU A 429 -9.12 7.71 -18.55
CA LEU A 429 -10.05 6.73 -17.96
C LEU A 429 -9.73 5.30 -18.39
N ASP A 430 -9.34 5.07 -19.66
CA ASP A 430 -8.86 3.77 -20.12
C ASP A 430 -7.62 3.33 -19.35
N LYS A 431 -6.64 4.24 -19.13
CA LYS A 431 -5.40 3.92 -18.41
C LYS A 431 -5.64 3.65 -16.92
N VAL A 432 -6.50 4.45 -16.29
CA VAL A 432 -6.91 4.21 -14.89
C VAL A 432 -7.67 2.89 -14.77
N GLN A 433 -8.50 2.52 -15.76
CA GLN A 433 -9.18 1.21 -15.76
C GLN A 433 -8.18 0.05 -15.85
N LYS A 434 -7.13 0.17 -16.66
CA LYS A 434 -6.07 -0.85 -16.74
C LYS A 434 -5.27 -0.94 -15.43
N LEU A 435 -5.06 0.19 -14.75
CA LEU A 435 -4.42 0.22 -13.43
C LEU A 435 -5.31 -0.45 -12.38
N GLU A 436 -6.62 -0.18 -12.40
CA GLU A 436 -7.61 -0.78 -11.50
C GLU A 436 -7.60 -2.31 -11.61
N VAL A 437 -7.61 -2.84 -12.84
CA VAL A 437 -7.53 -4.29 -13.08
C VAL A 437 -6.19 -4.87 -12.58
N CYS A 438 -5.09 -4.13 -12.80
CA CYS A 438 -3.75 -4.55 -12.41
C CYS A 438 -3.59 -4.63 -10.88
N ILE A 439 -3.91 -3.56 -10.16
CA ILE A 439 -3.72 -3.46 -8.71
C ILE A 439 -4.82 -4.21 -7.96
N GLY A 440 -6.09 -4.09 -8.39
CA GLY A 440 -7.22 -4.69 -7.70
C GLY A 440 -7.47 -4.05 -6.34
N SER A 441 -7.54 -2.71 -6.29
CA SER A 441 -7.81 -1.93 -5.08
C SER A 441 -9.00 -1.00 -5.30
N LEU A 442 -9.92 -0.93 -4.35
CA LEU A 442 -11.03 0.02 -4.36
C LEU A 442 -10.55 1.48 -4.36
N HIS A 443 -9.32 1.70 -3.90
CA HIS A 443 -8.72 3.02 -3.91
C HIS A 443 -8.53 3.56 -5.35
N VAL A 444 -8.11 2.72 -6.29
CA VAL A 444 -8.00 3.12 -7.72
C VAL A 444 -9.38 3.49 -8.29
N HIS A 445 -10.44 2.82 -7.84
CA HIS A 445 -11.81 3.20 -8.19
C HIS A 445 -12.17 4.61 -7.65
N THR A 446 -11.67 4.94 -6.45
CA THR A 446 -11.82 6.29 -5.88
C THR A 446 -11.09 7.35 -6.71
N ILE A 447 -9.90 7.05 -7.23
CA ILE A 447 -9.16 7.92 -8.17
C ILE A 447 -10.01 8.24 -9.40
N LYS A 448 -10.60 7.22 -10.02
CA LYS A 448 -11.46 7.37 -11.20
C LYS A 448 -12.67 8.26 -10.94
N ARG A 449 -13.32 8.09 -9.77
CA ARG A 449 -14.46 8.92 -9.36
C ARG A 449 -14.03 10.37 -9.11
N ALA A 450 -12.92 10.58 -8.40
CA ALA A 450 -12.39 11.90 -8.11
C ALA A 450 -12.06 12.71 -9.38
N LEU A 451 -11.47 12.07 -10.39
CA LEU A 451 -11.22 12.71 -11.69
C LEU A 451 -12.52 13.19 -12.34
N LYS A 452 -13.55 12.35 -12.37
CA LYS A 452 -14.86 12.72 -12.93
C LYS A 452 -15.48 13.90 -12.18
N ASP A 453 -15.40 13.93 -10.86
CA ASP A 453 -15.92 15.01 -10.04
C ASP A 453 -15.13 16.31 -10.23
N VAL A 454 -13.80 16.25 -10.37
CA VAL A 454 -12.94 17.41 -10.71
C VAL A 454 -13.36 17.99 -12.07
N TRP A 455 -13.55 17.16 -13.09
CA TRP A 455 -13.97 17.62 -14.41
C TRP A 455 -15.38 18.24 -14.39
N LYS A 456 -16.31 17.62 -13.67
CA LYS A 456 -17.68 18.13 -13.51
C LYS A 456 -17.67 19.51 -12.85
N ILE A 457 -16.95 19.67 -11.74
CA ILE A 457 -16.88 20.94 -11.02
C ILE A 457 -16.26 22.03 -11.91
N ARG A 458 -15.19 21.76 -12.64
CA ARG A 458 -14.61 22.73 -13.58
C ARG A 458 -15.62 23.17 -14.65
N THR A 459 -16.42 22.25 -15.15
CA THR A 459 -17.49 22.57 -16.10
C THR A 459 -18.57 23.42 -15.45
N ASP A 460 -19.03 23.05 -14.25
CA ASP A 460 -20.09 23.76 -13.51
C ASP A 460 -19.68 25.19 -13.13
N TYR A 461 -18.40 25.42 -12.81
CA TYR A 461 -17.84 26.74 -12.47
C TYR A 461 -17.30 27.50 -13.70
N GLN A 462 -17.44 26.96 -14.91
CA GLN A 462 -16.88 27.54 -16.14
C GLN A 462 -15.37 27.86 -16.06
N ASP A 463 -14.60 27.01 -15.36
CA ASP A 463 -13.16 27.15 -15.23
C ASP A 463 -12.44 26.57 -16.45
N PHE A 464 -12.58 27.28 -17.58
CA PHE A 464 -12.05 26.83 -18.88
C PHE A 464 -10.53 26.88 -18.97
N GLU A 465 -9.87 27.63 -18.09
CA GLU A 465 -8.40 27.69 -18.01
C GLU A 465 -7.81 26.74 -16.96
N GLY A 466 -8.67 26.15 -16.10
CA GLY A 466 -8.25 25.28 -15.03
C GLY A 466 -7.45 26.03 -13.96
N ASN A 467 -7.91 27.23 -13.58
CA ASN A 467 -7.27 28.05 -12.53
C ASN A 467 -7.38 27.37 -11.18
N ILE A 468 -8.51 26.70 -10.90
CA ILE A 468 -8.71 26.01 -9.64
C ILE A 468 -7.83 24.76 -9.59
N CYS A 469 -6.93 24.68 -8.62
CA CYS A 469 -6.07 23.53 -8.44
C CYS A 469 -6.88 22.29 -7.99
N ALA A 470 -6.51 21.11 -8.49
CA ALA A 470 -7.19 19.87 -8.12
C ALA A 470 -7.15 19.60 -6.62
N SER A 471 -6.08 19.99 -5.91
CA SER A 471 -5.98 19.87 -4.44
C SER A 471 -7.11 20.61 -3.72
N GLN A 472 -7.41 21.83 -4.13
CA GLN A 472 -8.49 22.64 -3.56
C GLN A 472 -9.87 22.03 -3.84
N LEU A 473 -10.07 21.45 -5.03
CA LEU A 473 -11.33 20.77 -5.37
C LEU A 473 -11.53 19.50 -4.55
N LEU A 474 -10.47 18.70 -4.40
CA LEU A 474 -10.52 17.46 -3.63
C LEU A 474 -10.74 17.70 -2.14
N GLU A 475 -10.16 18.78 -1.59
CA GLU A 475 -10.40 19.21 -0.23
C GLU A 475 -11.88 19.55 0.00
N LYS A 476 -12.47 20.36 -0.88
CA LYS A 476 -13.90 20.66 -0.86
C LYS A 476 -14.78 19.42 -0.94
N LEU A 477 -14.37 18.44 -1.72
CA LEU A 477 -15.06 17.16 -1.91
C LEU A 477 -14.74 16.13 -0.82
N GLN A 478 -13.87 16.44 0.11
CA GLN A 478 -13.40 15.55 1.18
C GLN A 478 -12.81 14.22 0.68
N TYR A 479 -12.14 14.25 -0.46
CA TYR A 479 -11.43 13.07 -0.97
C TYR A 479 -10.10 12.86 -0.23
N ASN A 480 -9.87 11.61 0.17
CA ASN A 480 -8.59 11.14 0.70
C ASN A 480 -7.97 10.16 -0.30
N ILE A 481 -7.07 10.66 -1.15
CA ILE A 481 -6.46 9.89 -2.23
C ILE A 481 -4.99 9.64 -1.93
N ILE A 482 -4.56 8.40 -2.09
CA ILE A 482 -3.17 7.96 -2.07
C ILE A 482 -2.77 7.59 -3.50
N LEU A 483 -1.58 8.00 -3.94
CA LEU A 483 -1.13 7.88 -5.32
C LEU A 483 0.19 7.11 -5.43
N PHE A 484 0.35 6.02 -4.67
CA PHE A 484 1.57 5.19 -4.72
C PHE A 484 1.51 4.16 -5.86
#